data_f8ee1a39b8274d1e19fcb24e7bfcad8c
#
_entry.id   f8ee1a39b8274d1e19fcb24e7bfcad8c
#
_cell.length_a   1.000
_cell.length_b   1.000
_cell.length_c   1.000
_cell.angle_alpha   90.00
_cell.angle_beta   90.00
_cell.angle_gamma   90.00
#
_symmetry.space_group_name_H-M   'P 1'
#
loop_
_entity.id
_entity.type
_entity.pdbx_description
1 polymer ?
#
loop_
_entity_poly.entity_id
_entity_poly.type
_entity_poly.pdbx_seq_one_letter_code
_entity_poly.pdbx_strand_id
1 'polypeptide(L)'
;MQVYSVKEISDYIQNTLKKDPILSNVWIEGEISNFNKNISGHVYFRLKDEKALISCMIFKTMSLAKTINLKDGDKVQLRGSITTYQGSSTYQLLVKECKKSGTGDLFQKYLELKEKLEREGFFSESTKKCITKYPKAIGVITSSTGAAVNDICRTIKRRYPICDILIYHCVVQGEQSSESIIQGIKYMDEQNLDTLIVGRGGGSFEDLNSFNDENLLKTIYNSKTPIISAVGHENDFMLSDFVA
;
A
#
# COMPACT_ATOMS: atom_id res chain seq x y z
N MET A 1 26.96 40.58 -35.26
CA MET A 1 26.49 39.26 -34.78
C MET A 1 26.97 39.13 -33.34
N GLN A 2 26.07 39.02 -32.35
CA GLN A 2 26.48 38.89 -30.94
C GLN A 2 26.78 37.43 -30.65
N VAL A 3 27.97 37.14 -30.17
CA VAL A 3 28.41 35.77 -29.86
C VAL A 3 28.46 35.61 -28.33
N TYR A 4 27.76 34.61 -27.81
CA TYR A 4 27.71 34.30 -26.38
C TYR A 4 28.60 33.08 -26.07
N SER A 5 29.17 33.07 -24.91
CA SER A 5 29.84 31.88 -24.38
C SER A 5 28.82 30.81 -23.90
N VAL A 6 29.27 29.54 -23.79
CA VAL A 6 28.43 28.45 -23.26
C VAL A 6 27.94 28.78 -21.87
N LYS A 7 28.80 29.39 -21.04
CA LYS A 7 28.44 29.79 -19.65
C LYS A 7 27.34 30.85 -19.64
N GLU A 8 27.47 31.90 -20.49
CA GLU A 8 26.46 32.97 -20.55
C GLU A 8 25.09 32.44 -20.96
N ILE A 9 25.03 31.50 -21.91
CA ILE A 9 23.77 30.88 -22.31
C ILE A 9 23.21 29.98 -21.18
N SER A 10 24.07 29.19 -20.50
CA SER A 10 23.66 28.37 -19.37
C SER A 10 23.10 29.21 -18.21
N ASP A 11 23.79 30.31 -17.87
CA ASP A 11 23.35 31.26 -16.84
C ASP A 11 22.03 31.93 -17.23
N TYR A 12 21.86 32.28 -18.49
CA TYR A 12 20.63 32.85 -19.01
C TYR A 12 19.44 31.91 -18.88
N ILE A 13 19.61 30.64 -19.28
CA ILE A 13 18.57 29.61 -19.17
C ILE A 13 18.21 29.38 -17.68
N GLN A 14 19.22 29.23 -16.80
CA GLN A 14 18.99 29.07 -15.38
C GLN A 14 18.21 30.23 -14.77
N ASN A 15 18.58 31.46 -15.12
CA ASN A 15 17.89 32.65 -14.64
C ASN A 15 16.46 32.78 -15.17
N THR A 16 16.23 32.35 -16.41
CA THR A 16 14.88 32.30 -17.00
C THR A 16 13.99 31.32 -16.25
N LEU A 17 14.47 30.10 -15.99
CA LEU A 17 13.73 29.09 -15.23
C LEU A 17 13.44 29.56 -13.79
N LYS A 18 14.39 30.22 -13.12
CA LYS A 18 14.21 30.76 -11.77
C LYS A 18 13.17 31.88 -11.69
N LYS A 19 13.02 32.68 -12.76
CA LYS A 19 12.05 33.77 -12.81
C LYS A 19 10.64 33.33 -13.21
N ASP A 20 10.51 32.13 -13.76
CA ASP A 20 9.22 31.60 -14.14
C ASP A 20 8.40 31.25 -12.87
N PRO A 21 7.20 31.84 -12.69
CA PRO A 21 6.39 31.65 -11.48
C PRO A 21 5.88 30.20 -11.30
N ILE A 22 5.69 29.45 -12.40
CA ILE A 22 5.28 28.07 -12.36
C ILE A 22 6.47 27.19 -11.98
N LEU A 23 7.60 27.33 -12.68
CA LEU A 23 8.76 26.45 -12.50
C LEU A 23 9.54 26.73 -11.20
N SER A 24 9.37 27.89 -10.59
CA SER A 24 9.99 28.24 -9.30
C SER A 24 9.33 27.56 -8.10
N ASN A 25 8.08 27.08 -8.24
CA ASN A 25 7.32 26.45 -7.18
C ASN A 25 6.24 25.51 -7.72
N VAL A 26 6.64 24.38 -8.27
CA VAL A 26 5.77 23.42 -8.96
C VAL A 26 5.53 22.19 -8.10
N TRP A 27 4.31 21.64 -8.16
CA TRP A 27 4.00 20.30 -7.71
C TRP A 27 4.04 19.34 -8.91
N ILE A 28 4.75 18.23 -8.76
CA ILE A 28 4.88 17.19 -9.79
C ILE A 28 4.56 15.86 -9.14
N GLU A 29 3.69 15.07 -9.78
CA GLU A 29 3.36 13.71 -9.36
C GLU A 29 4.07 12.70 -10.25
N GLY A 30 4.49 11.59 -9.65
CA GLY A 30 5.12 10.49 -10.38
C GLY A 30 5.58 9.37 -9.46
N GLU A 31 6.23 8.38 -10.04
CA GLU A 31 6.80 7.22 -9.37
C GLU A 31 8.30 7.42 -9.16
N ILE A 32 8.79 7.09 -7.97
CA ILE A 32 10.21 7.14 -7.62
C ILE A 32 10.97 6.01 -8.32
N SER A 33 12.13 6.33 -8.84
CA SER A 33 13.10 5.35 -9.34
C SER A 33 14.54 5.79 -9.08
N ASN A 34 15.44 4.82 -8.93
CA ASN A 34 16.86 5.01 -8.64
C ASN A 34 17.10 5.88 -7.39
N PHE A 35 16.37 5.58 -6.30
CA PHE A 35 16.53 6.30 -5.04
C PHE A 35 17.91 6.01 -4.42
N ASN A 36 18.67 7.06 -4.19
CA ASN A 36 20.01 6.95 -3.61
C ASN A 36 20.28 8.10 -2.62
N LYS A 37 20.63 7.73 -1.40
CA LYS A 37 21.12 8.66 -0.39
C LYS A 37 22.64 8.60 -0.35
N ASN A 38 23.29 9.64 -0.86
CA ASN A 38 24.74 9.70 -0.93
C ASN A 38 25.38 9.84 0.49
N ILE A 39 26.60 9.38 0.65
CA ILE A 39 27.43 9.52 1.86
C ILE A 39 27.54 11.00 2.30
N SER A 40 27.53 11.94 1.34
CA SER A 40 27.50 13.40 1.63
C SER A 40 26.20 13.89 2.26
N GLY A 41 25.15 13.03 2.36
CA GLY A 41 23.84 13.35 2.92
C GLY A 41 22.84 13.98 1.95
N HIS A 42 23.23 14.20 0.68
CA HIS A 42 22.31 14.57 -0.37
C HIS A 42 21.51 13.35 -0.84
N VAL A 43 20.24 13.58 -1.22
CA VAL A 43 19.38 12.54 -1.75
C VAL A 43 19.16 12.79 -3.24
N TYR A 44 19.36 11.78 -4.06
CA TYR A 44 19.18 11.80 -5.51
C TYR A 44 18.23 10.68 -5.90
N PHE A 45 17.31 10.95 -6.79
CA PHE A 45 16.39 9.98 -7.38
C PHE A 45 15.83 10.51 -8.69
N ARG A 46 15.02 9.70 -9.34
CA ARG A 46 14.28 10.10 -10.53
C ARG A 46 12.79 9.99 -10.24
N LEU A 47 12.03 10.94 -10.73
CA LEU A 47 10.57 10.89 -10.77
C LEU A 47 10.17 10.60 -12.21
N LYS A 48 9.39 9.56 -12.43
CA LYS A 48 8.94 9.14 -13.76
C LYS A 48 7.42 9.04 -13.82
N ASP A 49 6.87 9.21 -15.00
CA ASP A 49 5.53 8.81 -15.40
C ASP A 49 5.61 7.85 -16.59
N GLU A 50 4.49 7.62 -17.30
CA GLU A 50 4.44 6.71 -18.44
C GLU A 50 5.30 7.17 -19.63
N LYS A 51 5.61 8.48 -19.74
CA LYS A 51 6.21 9.11 -20.95
C LYS A 51 7.45 9.94 -20.68
N ALA A 52 7.67 10.33 -19.42
CA ALA A 52 8.71 11.29 -19.07
C ALA A 52 9.44 10.91 -17.78
N LEU A 53 10.62 11.48 -17.60
CA LEU A 53 11.48 11.28 -16.46
C LEU A 53 12.21 12.58 -16.13
N ILE A 54 12.23 12.95 -14.84
CA ILE A 54 12.97 14.09 -14.34
C ILE A 54 13.89 13.68 -13.18
N SER A 55 15.12 14.18 -13.20
CA SER A 55 16.05 14.01 -12.08
C SER A 55 15.61 14.89 -10.89
N CYS A 56 15.68 14.35 -9.68
CA CYS A 56 15.30 15.02 -8.45
C CYS A 56 16.47 15.05 -7.46
N MET A 57 16.56 16.13 -6.71
CA MET A 57 17.60 16.31 -5.69
C MET A 57 17.00 16.94 -4.43
N ILE A 58 17.43 16.44 -3.25
CA ILE A 58 17.17 17.07 -1.96
C ILE A 58 18.52 17.41 -1.32
N PHE A 59 18.71 18.66 -0.94
CA PHE A 59 19.93 19.07 -0.25
C PHE A 59 19.97 18.54 1.18
N LYS A 60 21.16 18.13 1.63
CA LYS A 60 21.41 17.65 3.00
C LYS A 60 21.01 18.63 4.11
N THR A 61 21.01 19.93 3.81
CA THR A 61 20.63 21.01 4.71
C THR A 61 19.12 21.07 4.98
N MET A 62 18.33 20.43 4.15
CA MET A 62 16.89 20.38 4.33
C MET A 62 16.51 19.29 5.33
N SER A 63 15.58 19.57 6.24
CA SER A 63 15.02 18.58 7.17
C SER A 63 14.49 17.33 6.46
N LEU A 64 13.88 17.53 5.30
CA LEU A 64 13.35 16.47 4.44
C LEU A 64 14.42 15.40 4.09
N ALA A 65 15.66 15.78 3.83
CA ALA A 65 16.74 14.82 3.52
C ALA A 65 17.07 13.86 4.67
N LYS A 66 16.75 14.25 5.92
CA LYS A 66 16.97 13.43 7.12
C LYS A 66 15.81 12.49 7.38
N THR A 67 14.58 12.94 7.14
CA THR A 67 13.34 12.25 7.49
C THR A 67 12.74 11.43 6.35
N ILE A 68 13.15 11.72 5.09
CA ILE A 68 12.58 11.06 3.93
C ILE A 68 12.93 9.57 3.89
N ASN A 69 11.89 8.74 3.79
CA ASN A 69 11.99 7.29 3.62
C ASN A 69 11.15 6.90 2.41
N LEU A 70 11.81 6.91 1.25
CA LEU A 70 11.23 6.54 -0.03
C LEU A 70 11.94 5.30 -0.59
N LYS A 71 11.20 4.55 -1.40
CA LYS A 71 11.70 3.38 -2.13
C LYS A 71 11.36 3.53 -3.62
N ASP A 72 12.08 2.81 -4.46
CA ASP A 72 11.73 2.67 -5.87
C ASP A 72 10.32 2.06 -5.98
N GLY A 73 9.48 2.67 -6.82
CA GLY A 73 8.06 2.32 -6.97
C GLY A 73 7.08 3.16 -6.14
N ASP A 74 7.55 3.93 -5.14
CA ASP A 74 6.66 4.82 -4.38
C ASP A 74 6.05 5.90 -5.30
N LYS A 75 4.72 6.06 -5.30
CA LYS A 75 4.04 7.19 -5.94
C LYS A 75 4.04 8.39 -5.00
N VAL A 76 4.50 9.53 -5.50
CA VAL A 76 4.68 10.74 -4.69
C VAL A 76 4.28 11.99 -5.42
N GLN A 77 3.86 13.01 -4.67
CA GLN A 77 3.76 14.40 -5.10
C GLN A 77 4.93 15.17 -4.49
N LEU A 78 5.72 15.79 -5.36
CA LEU A 78 6.90 16.54 -4.98
C LEU A 78 6.70 18.02 -5.28
N ARG A 79 6.96 18.87 -4.30
CA ARG A 79 7.00 20.32 -4.49
C ARG A 79 8.45 20.79 -4.54
N GLY A 80 8.76 21.60 -5.53
CA GLY A 80 10.11 22.11 -5.67
C GLY A 80 10.24 23.18 -6.75
N SER A 81 11.46 23.44 -7.13
CA SER A 81 11.80 24.36 -8.22
C SER A 81 12.63 23.66 -9.29
N ILE A 82 12.29 23.94 -10.54
CA ILE A 82 13.09 23.46 -11.67
C ILE A 82 14.35 24.31 -11.78
N THR A 83 15.48 23.63 -11.90
CA THR A 83 16.80 24.27 -12.09
C THR A 83 17.64 23.49 -13.09
N THR A 84 18.71 24.07 -13.58
CA THR A 84 19.69 23.39 -14.43
C THR A 84 20.90 22.97 -13.61
N TYR A 85 21.45 21.79 -13.93
CA TYR A 85 22.78 21.39 -13.46
C TYR A 85 23.81 21.85 -14.49
N GLN A 86 24.63 22.83 -14.10
CA GLN A 86 25.58 23.49 -15.00
C GLN A 86 26.59 22.52 -15.64
N GLY A 87 26.96 21.44 -14.98
CA GLY A 87 27.95 20.50 -15.47
C GLY A 87 27.50 19.59 -16.63
N SER A 88 26.18 19.42 -16.84
CA SER A 88 25.64 18.54 -17.89
C SER A 88 24.48 19.14 -18.68
N SER A 89 24.17 20.41 -18.47
CA SER A 89 23.05 21.14 -19.14
C SER A 89 21.68 20.40 -19.03
N THR A 90 21.51 19.60 -18.00
CA THR A 90 20.25 18.89 -17.71
C THR A 90 19.41 19.69 -16.73
N TYR A 91 18.08 19.66 -16.88
CA TYR A 91 17.18 20.21 -15.89
C TYR A 91 16.87 19.18 -14.79
N GLN A 92 16.62 19.67 -13.58
CA GLN A 92 16.30 18.83 -12.43
C GLN A 92 15.31 19.54 -11.50
N LEU A 93 14.55 18.75 -10.74
CA LEU A 93 13.69 19.25 -9.67
C LEU A 93 14.48 19.32 -8.36
N LEU A 94 14.59 20.52 -7.82
CA LEU A 94 15.08 20.74 -6.48
C LEU A 94 13.91 20.62 -5.50
N VAL A 95 13.80 19.45 -4.85
CA VAL A 95 12.65 19.10 -4.00
C VAL A 95 12.71 19.81 -2.66
N LYS A 96 11.61 20.44 -2.28
CA LYS A 96 11.42 21.13 -0.99
C LYS A 96 10.44 20.39 -0.08
N GLU A 97 9.40 19.78 -0.67
CA GLU A 97 8.38 19.02 0.04
C GLU A 97 8.07 17.73 -0.72
N CYS A 98 7.69 16.70 0.04
CA CYS A 98 7.28 15.41 -0.48
C CYS A 98 6.02 14.93 0.25
N LYS A 99 5.02 14.52 -0.51
CA LYS A 99 3.83 13.82 -0.01
C LYS A 99 3.76 12.49 -0.73
N LYS A 100 3.55 11.39 0.01
CA LYS A 100 3.24 10.11 -0.65
C LYS A 100 1.86 10.22 -1.26
N SER A 101 1.76 9.91 -2.55
CA SER A 101 0.48 9.90 -3.29
C SER A 101 -0.17 8.53 -3.06
N GLY A 102 -1.44 8.54 -2.73
CA GLY A 102 -2.22 7.31 -2.57
C GLY A 102 -2.43 6.83 -1.12
N THR A 103 -1.43 6.91 -0.23
CA THR A 103 -1.60 6.46 1.17
C THR A 103 -2.59 7.33 1.95
N GLY A 104 -2.60 8.63 1.72
CA GLY A 104 -3.52 9.56 2.39
C GLY A 104 -4.97 9.32 1.98
N ASP A 105 -5.24 9.16 0.68
CA ASP A 105 -6.59 8.94 0.16
C ASP A 105 -7.14 7.56 0.54
N LEU A 106 -6.29 6.51 0.51
CA LEU A 106 -6.69 5.17 0.94
C LEU A 106 -6.98 5.11 2.44
N PHE A 107 -6.15 5.78 3.25
CA PHE A 107 -6.35 5.84 4.68
C PHE A 107 -7.59 6.67 5.05
N GLN A 108 -7.85 7.76 4.33
CA GLN A 108 -9.08 8.54 4.52
C GLN A 108 -10.33 7.71 4.20
N LYS A 109 -10.33 6.98 3.08
CA LYS A 109 -11.43 6.05 2.71
C LYS A 109 -11.60 4.93 3.75
N TYR A 110 -10.50 4.41 4.29
CA TYR A 110 -10.56 3.45 5.39
C TYR A 110 -11.26 4.03 6.62
N LEU A 111 -10.93 5.26 7.03
CA LEU A 111 -11.57 5.92 8.17
C LEU A 111 -13.06 6.16 7.94
N GLU A 112 -13.42 6.67 6.76
CA GLU A 112 -14.82 6.93 6.39
C GLU A 112 -15.67 5.64 6.39
N LEU A 113 -15.11 4.56 5.81
CA LEU A 113 -15.76 3.26 5.80
C LEU A 113 -15.86 2.66 7.21
N LYS A 114 -14.83 2.82 8.03
CA LYS A 114 -14.84 2.38 9.43
C LYS A 114 -15.97 3.04 10.21
N GLU A 115 -16.07 4.37 10.15
CA GLU A 115 -17.13 5.12 10.83
C GLU A 115 -18.54 4.74 10.34
N LYS A 116 -18.68 4.49 9.03
CA LYS A 116 -19.94 4.03 8.43
C LYS A 116 -20.36 2.68 9.00
N LEU A 117 -19.47 1.67 8.94
CA LEU A 117 -19.77 0.30 9.38
C LEU A 117 -19.97 0.22 10.90
N GLU A 118 -19.24 1.03 11.67
CA GLU A 118 -19.44 1.13 13.11
C GLU A 118 -20.85 1.64 13.45
N ARG A 119 -21.31 2.71 12.77
CA ARG A 119 -22.69 3.25 12.93
C ARG A 119 -23.75 2.24 12.49
N GLU A 120 -23.47 1.42 11.48
CA GLU A 120 -24.35 0.36 10.99
C GLU A 120 -24.32 -0.91 11.89
N GLY A 121 -23.46 -0.94 12.92
CA GLY A 121 -23.39 -2.03 13.89
C GLY A 121 -22.59 -3.26 13.45
N PHE A 122 -21.81 -3.19 12.38
CA PHE A 122 -21.03 -4.31 11.86
C PHE A 122 -19.94 -4.80 12.84
N PHE A 123 -19.51 -3.96 13.77
CA PHE A 123 -18.46 -4.28 14.75
C PHE A 123 -19.00 -4.71 16.11
N SER A 124 -20.34 -4.85 16.22
CA SER A 124 -20.96 -5.24 17.49
C SER A 124 -20.58 -6.67 17.87
N GLU A 125 -20.14 -6.87 19.12
CA GLU A 125 -19.87 -8.20 19.67
C GLU A 125 -21.11 -9.12 19.64
N SER A 126 -22.31 -8.56 19.69
CA SER A 126 -23.58 -9.32 19.62
C SER A 126 -23.85 -9.95 18.25
N THR A 127 -23.18 -9.49 17.20
CA THR A 127 -23.34 -10.00 15.83
C THR A 127 -22.28 -11.03 15.47
N LYS A 128 -21.19 -11.11 16.24
CA LYS A 128 -20.10 -12.07 16.01
C LYS A 128 -20.52 -13.49 16.35
N LYS A 129 -20.12 -14.43 15.52
CA LYS A 129 -20.41 -15.85 15.70
C LYS A 129 -19.43 -16.51 16.65
N CYS A 130 -19.92 -17.37 17.53
CA CYS A 130 -19.05 -18.12 18.43
C CYS A 130 -18.20 -19.14 17.66
N ILE A 131 -16.90 -19.10 17.88
CA ILE A 131 -15.96 -20.08 17.32
C ILE A 131 -16.13 -21.40 18.05
N THR A 132 -16.25 -22.49 17.29
CA THR A 132 -16.38 -23.85 17.85
C THR A 132 -15.09 -24.24 18.57
N LYS A 133 -15.22 -24.62 19.86
CA LYS A 133 -14.06 -24.97 20.70
C LYS A 133 -13.31 -26.24 20.21
N TYR A 134 -14.01 -27.20 19.64
CA TYR A 134 -13.47 -28.44 19.11
C TYR A 134 -13.98 -28.67 17.68
N PRO A 135 -13.44 -27.95 16.68
CA PRO A 135 -13.91 -28.05 15.30
C PRO A 135 -13.54 -29.41 14.69
N LYS A 136 -14.45 -30.00 13.93
CA LYS A 136 -14.19 -31.19 13.11
C LYS A 136 -13.53 -30.85 11.81
N ALA A 137 -13.96 -29.70 11.18
CA ALA A 137 -13.45 -29.24 9.91
C ALA A 137 -13.24 -27.72 9.91
N ILE A 138 -12.06 -27.28 9.47
CA ILE A 138 -11.70 -25.87 9.34
C ILE A 138 -11.44 -25.57 7.86
N GLY A 139 -12.08 -24.52 7.35
CA GLY A 139 -11.77 -23.96 6.03
C GLY A 139 -10.66 -22.92 6.10
N VAL A 140 -9.77 -22.93 5.13
CA VAL A 140 -8.69 -21.93 5.00
C VAL A 140 -8.76 -21.30 3.62
N ILE A 141 -8.97 -19.98 3.56
CA ILE A 141 -9.03 -19.20 2.33
C ILE A 141 -7.76 -18.34 2.28
N THR A 142 -6.86 -18.65 1.36
CA THR A 142 -5.57 -17.95 1.21
C THR A 142 -4.94 -18.23 -0.15
N SER A 143 -3.80 -17.61 -0.45
CA SER A 143 -3.08 -17.85 -1.71
C SER A 143 -2.46 -19.26 -1.77
N SER A 144 -2.32 -19.79 -2.98
CA SER A 144 -1.61 -21.06 -3.23
C SER A 144 -0.10 -20.98 -3.03
N THR A 145 0.45 -19.78 -3.23
CA THR A 145 1.90 -19.49 -3.20
C THR A 145 2.21 -18.55 -2.05
N GLY A 146 2.55 -19.06 -0.89
CA GLY A 146 2.91 -18.21 0.24
C GLY A 146 3.22 -19.01 1.50
N ALA A 147 3.91 -18.37 2.44
CA ALA A 147 4.19 -18.96 3.74
C ALA A 147 2.90 -19.17 4.57
N ALA A 148 1.92 -18.26 4.38
CA ALA A 148 0.70 -18.22 5.21
C ALA A 148 -0.07 -19.55 5.24
N VAL A 149 -0.30 -20.19 4.10
CA VAL A 149 -1.01 -21.49 4.06
C VAL A 149 -0.28 -22.57 4.87
N ASN A 150 1.05 -22.62 4.74
CA ASN A 150 1.87 -23.59 5.46
C ASN A 150 1.88 -23.32 6.96
N ASP A 151 1.96 -22.05 7.36
CA ASP A 151 1.99 -21.64 8.77
C ASP A 151 0.65 -21.90 9.45
N ILE A 152 -0.46 -21.60 8.79
CA ILE A 152 -1.82 -21.89 9.28
C ILE A 152 -1.98 -23.42 9.44
N CYS A 153 -1.71 -24.19 8.40
CA CYS A 153 -1.87 -25.65 8.44
C CYS A 153 -0.95 -26.30 9.47
N ARG A 154 0.31 -25.86 9.58
CA ARG A 154 1.26 -26.36 10.58
C ARG A 154 0.78 -26.04 12.00
N THR A 155 0.26 -24.84 12.21
CA THR A 155 -0.24 -24.41 13.52
C THR A 155 -1.44 -25.22 13.94
N ILE A 156 -2.42 -25.45 13.05
CA ILE A 156 -3.60 -26.27 13.32
C ILE A 156 -3.15 -27.71 13.63
N LYS A 157 -2.36 -28.33 12.75
CA LYS A 157 -1.91 -29.71 12.93
C LYS A 157 -1.09 -29.94 14.21
N ARG A 158 -0.30 -28.95 14.61
CA ARG A 158 0.48 -29.01 15.85
C ARG A 158 -0.40 -28.96 17.10
N ARG A 159 -1.47 -28.17 17.07
CA ARG A 159 -2.33 -27.93 18.25
C ARG A 159 -3.54 -28.85 18.29
N TYR A 160 -4.08 -29.20 17.14
CA TYR A 160 -5.29 -29.96 17.01
C TYR A 160 -5.27 -30.88 15.77
N PRO A 161 -4.51 -31.99 15.79
CA PRO A 161 -4.20 -32.79 14.59
C PRO A 161 -5.37 -33.62 14.06
N ILE A 162 -6.46 -33.76 14.82
CA ILE A 162 -7.65 -34.54 14.43
C ILE A 162 -8.65 -33.75 13.57
N CYS A 163 -8.39 -32.49 13.35
CA CYS A 163 -9.25 -31.62 12.56
C CYS A 163 -8.95 -31.75 11.05
N ASP A 164 -10.00 -31.87 10.26
CA ASP A 164 -9.89 -31.79 8.80
C ASP A 164 -9.66 -30.34 8.37
N ILE A 165 -8.78 -30.15 7.39
CA ILE A 165 -8.49 -28.83 6.84
C ILE A 165 -8.85 -28.82 5.37
N LEU A 166 -9.83 -27.99 4.99
CA LEU A 166 -10.19 -27.72 3.61
C LEU A 166 -9.57 -26.40 3.16
N ILE A 167 -8.80 -26.41 2.07
CA ILE A 167 -8.11 -25.21 1.58
C ILE A 167 -8.78 -24.74 0.29
N TYR A 168 -9.13 -23.45 0.25
CA TYR A 168 -9.56 -22.75 -0.94
C TYR A 168 -8.48 -21.76 -1.36
N HIS A 169 -7.90 -21.98 -2.54
CA HIS A 169 -6.90 -21.08 -3.08
C HIS A 169 -7.52 -19.91 -3.81
N CYS A 170 -7.16 -18.70 -3.42
CA CYS A 170 -7.65 -17.47 -4.02
C CYS A 170 -6.52 -16.44 -4.22
N VAL A 171 -6.83 -15.40 -5.00
CA VAL A 171 -5.97 -14.22 -5.11
C VAL A 171 -6.19 -13.36 -3.87
N VAL A 172 -5.12 -13.04 -3.12
CA VAL A 172 -5.19 -12.27 -1.86
C VAL A 172 -4.54 -10.89 -1.96
N GLN A 173 -4.15 -10.45 -3.16
CA GLN A 173 -3.57 -9.13 -3.41
C GLN A 173 -3.90 -8.64 -4.82
N GLY A 174 -3.89 -7.31 -5.02
CA GLY A 174 -4.28 -6.68 -6.28
C GLY A 174 -5.79 -6.48 -6.40
N GLU A 175 -6.23 -5.87 -7.49
CA GLU A 175 -7.61 -5.41 -7.69
C GLU A 175 -8.68 -6.51 -7.64
N GLN A 176 -8.33 -7.74 -8.02
CA GLN A 176 -9.25 -8.88 -8.05
C GLN A 176 -9.32 -9.66 -6.73
N SER A 177 -8.56 -9.26 -5.71
CA SER A 177 -8.44 -10.04 -4.48
C SER A 177 -9.73 -10.06 -3.67
N SER A 178 -10.42 -8.94 -3.50
CA SER A 178 -11.68 -8.86 -2.76
C SER A 178 -12.72 -9.81 -3.35
N GLU A 179 -12.93 -9.78 -4.67
CA GLU A 179 -13.89 -10.65 -5.34
C GLU A 179 -13.50 -12.13 -5.23
N SER A 180 -12.20 -12.45 -5.39
CA SER A 180 -11.70 -13.82 -5.25
C SER A 180 -11.93 -14.38 -3.83
N ILE A 181 -11.74 -13.56 -2.80
CA ILE A 181 -11.99 -13.94 -1.40
C ILE A 181 -13.50 -14.12 -1.16
N ILE A 182 -14.35 -13.22 -1.68
CA ILE A 182 -15.82 -13.30 -1.59
C ILE A 182 -16.31 -14.63 -2.15
N GLN A 183 -15.84 -15.02 -3.32
CA GLN A 183 -16.20 -16.31 -3.95
C GLN A 183 -15.73 -17.48 -3.09
N GLY A 184 -14.53 -17.39 -2.49
CA GLY A 184 -14.02 -18.38 -1.56
C GLY A 184 -14.90 -18.55 -0.33
N ILE A 185 -15.33 -17.44 0.29
CA ILE A 185 -16.22 -17.48 1.48
C ILE A 185 -17.56 -18.12 1.11
N LYS A 186 -18.19 -17.69 0.01
CA LYS A 186 -19.47 -18.25 -0.44
C LYS A 186 -19.38 -19.76 -0.71
N TYR A 187 -18.32 -20.20 -1.39
CA TYR A 187 -18.09 -21.62 -1.63
C TYR A 187 -17.90 -22.42 -0.35
N MET A 188 -17.09 -21.91 0.57
CA MET A 188 -16.77 -22.58 1.83
C MET A 188 -17.96 -22.62 2.79
N ASP A 189 -18.85 -21.64 2.78
CA ASP A 189 -20.09 -21.62 3.58
C ASP A 189 -21.05 -22.78 3.24
N GLU A 190 -20.87 -23.40 2.08
CA GLU A 190 -21.67 -24.56 1.65
C GLU A 190 -21.05 -25.91 2.06
N GLN A 191 -19.84 -25.91 2.63
CA GLN A 191 -19.07 -27.13 2.90
C GLN A 191 -19.25 -27.72 4.31
N ASN A 192 -20.22 -27.23 5.11
CA ASN A 192 -20.46 -27.67 6.49
C ASN A 192 -19.19 -27.59 7.39
N LEU A 193 -18.49 -26.48 7.33
CA LEU A 193 -17.30 -26.21 8.12
C LEU A 193 -17.65 -25.56 9.48
N ASP A 194 -16.87 -25.87 10.51
CA ASP A 194 -17.07 -25.31 11.85
C ASP A 194 -16.49 -23.89 11.99
N THR A 195 -15.46 -23.57 11.22
CA THR A 195 -14.78 -22.27 11.24
C THR A 195 -14.07 -22.04 9.91
N LEU A 196 -14.05 -20.78 9.45
CA LEU A 196 -13.24 -20.33 8.31
C LEU A 196 -12.09 -19.47 8.81
N ILE A 197 -10.92 -19.64 8.22
CA ILE A 197 -9.78 -18.74 8.39
C ILE A 197 -9.54 -18.06 7.05
N VAL A 198 -9.70 -16.74 7.01
CA VAL A 198 -9.42 -15.90 5.84
C VAL A 198 -8.15 -15.12 6.13
N GLY A 199 -7.10 -15.37 5.37
CA GLY A 199 -5.84 -14.77 5.73
C GLY A 199 -4.82 -14.62 4.63
N ARG A 200 -3.88 -13.70 4.89
CA ARG A 200 -2.65 -13.53 4.12
C ARG A 200 -1.52 -13.06 5.03
N GLY A 201 -0.30 -13.34 4.63
CA GLY A 201 0.89 -12.80 5.30
C GLY A 201 0.98 -11.27 5.22
N GLY A 202 1.94 -10.68 5.90
CA GLY A 202 2.15 -9.24 5.94
C GLY A 202 2.37 -8.59 4.57
N GLY A 203 2.29 -7.28 4.53
CA GLY A 203 2.47 -6.44 3.34
C GLY A 203 2.35 -4.97 3.71
N SER A 204 2.41 -4.08 2.72
CA SER A 204 2.09 -2.68 2.94
C SER A 204 0.58 -2.49 3.16
N PHE A 205 0.16 -1.33 3.68
CA PHE A 205 -1.25 -1.01 3.85
C PHE A 205 -2.02 -1.10 2.53
N GLU A 206 -1.40 -0.70 1.42
CA GLU A 206 -1.95 -0.80 0.07
C GLU A 206 -2.17 -2.25 -0.36
N ASP A 207 -1.22 -3.14 -0.02
CA ASP A 207 -1.33 -4.57 -0.32
C ASP A 207 -2.46 -5.24 0.47
N LEU A 208 -2.74 -4.76 1.67
CA LEU A 208 -3.77 -5.28 2.57
C LEU A 208 -5.14 -4.61 2.36
N ASN A 209 -5.20 -3.53 1.58
CA ASN A 209 -6.40 -2.71 1.43
C ASN A 209 -7.62 -3.45 0.87
N SER A 210 -7.43 -4.56 0.16
CA SER A 210 -8.54 -5.41 -0.30
C SER A 210 -9.38 -5.99 0.85
N PHE A 211 -8.82 -6.12 2.05
CA PHE A 211 -9.51 -6.55 3.27
C PHE A 211 -10.33 -5.41 3.93
N ASN A 212 -10.29 -4.20 3.33
CA ASN A 212 -11.15 -3.08 3.65
C ASN A 212 -12.28 -2.86 2.61
N ASP A 213 -12.46 -3.79 1.67
CA ASP A 213 -13.51 -3.70 0.67
C ASP A 213 -14.90 -3.91 1.30
N GLU A 214 -15.85 -3.00 1.06
CA GLU A 214 -17.18 -3.02 1.67
C GLU A 214 -17.98 -4.30 1.35
N ASN A 215 -17.85 -4.84 0.12
CA ASN A 215 -18.57 -6.05 -0.26
C ASN A 215 -17.98 -7.29 0.41
N LEU A 216 -16.65 -7.32 0.57
CA LEU A 216 -15.98 -8.38 1.33
C LEU A 216 -16.42 -8.33 2.80
N LEU A 217 -16.44 -7.16 3.42
CA LEU A 217 -16.86 -6.99 4.81
C LEU A 217 -18.31 -7.41 5.04
N LYS A 218 -19.21 -7.06 4.12
CA LYS A 218 -20.60 -7.55 4.13
C LYS A 218 -20.69 -9.05 3.96
N THR A 219 -19.82 -9.65 3.15
CA THR A 219 -19.79 -11.11 2.96
C THR A 219 -19.30 -11.81 4.24
N ILE A 220 -18.27 -11.30 4.90
CA ILE A 220 -17.79 -11.79 6.19
C ILE A 220 -18.90 -11.72 7.24
N TYR A 221 -19.58 -10.59 7.35
CA TYR A 221 -20.68 -10.37 8.28
C TYR A 221 -21.83 -11.35 8.07
N ASN A 222 -22.22 -11.60 6.82
CA ASN A 222 -23.34 -12.48 6.46
C ASN A 222 -22.96 -13.96 6.31
N SER A 223 -21.68 -14.32 6.40
CA SER A 223 -21.24 -15.72 6.35
C SER A 223 -21.98 -16.55 7.39
N LYS A 224 -22.37 -17.78 7.08
CA LYS A 224 -23.01 -18.72 8.01
C LYS A 224 -22.00 -19.29 9.00
N THR A 225 -20.80 -19.54 8.53
CA THR A 225 -19.68 -20.10 9.30
C THR A 225 -18.93 -18.98 10.02
N PRO A 226 -18.55 -19.12 11.29
CA PRO A 226 -17.70 -18.14 11.97
C PRO A 226 -16.37 -17.99 11.26
N ILE A 227 -15.96 -16.72 11.05
CA ILE A 227 -14.72 -16.37 10.32
C ILE A 227 -13.69 -15.84 11.31
N ILE A 228 -12.44 -16.27 11.12
CA ILE A 228 -11.25 -15.67 11.74
C ILE A 228 -10.52 -14.90 10.64
N SER A 229 -10.37 -13.60 10.82
CA SER A 229 -9.48 -12.78 9.99
C SER A 229 -8.04 -12.98 10.47
N ALA A 230 -7.14 -13.33 9.55
CA ALA A 230 -5.72 -13.56 9.82
C ALA A 230 -4.90 -12.78 8.77
N VAL A 231 -4.96 -11.45 8.85
CA VAL A 231 -4.42 -10.53 7.86
C VAL A 231 -3.29 -9.70 8.46
N GLY A 232 -2.13 -9.66 7.76
CA GLY A 232 -1.00 -8.86 8.21
C GLY A 232 -0.30 -9.41 9.47
N HIS A 233 0.33 -8.49 10.21
CA HIS A 233 1.00 -8.77 11.48
C HIS A 233 0.23 -8.12 12.65
N GLU A 234 0.67 -8.36 13.88
CA GLU A 234 0.00 -7.89 15.11
C GLU A 234 -0.36 -6.40 15.17
N ASN A 235 0.33 -5.56 14.38
CA ASN A 235 0.09 -4.11 14.33
C ASN A 235 -0.75 -3.66 13.12
N ASP A 236 -1.12 -4.58 12.23
CA ASP A 236 -1.83 -4.28 10.98
C ASP A 236 -3.32 -4.62 11.17
N PHE A 237 -4.14 -3.65 11.53
CA PHE A 237 -5.59 -3.86 11.69
C PHE A 237 -6.33 -3.43 10.42
N MET A 238 -7.00 -4.41 9.79
CA MET A 238 -7.91 -4.18 8.65
C MET A 238 -9.36 -4.21 9.14
N LEU A 239 -10.30 -3.67 8.34
CA LEU A 239 -11.72 -3.68 8.71
C LEU A 239 -12.28 -5.10 8.82
N SER A 240 -11.73 -6.06 8.10
CA SER A 240 -12.06 -7.49 8.25
C SER A 240 -11.87 -8.00 9.67
N ASP A 241 -10.89 -7.49 10.43
CA ASP A 241 -10.61 -7.93 11.81
C ASP A 241 -11.66 -7.44 12.81
N PHE A 242 -12.34 -6.34 12.49
CA PHE A 242 -13.42 -5.79 13.31
C PHE A 242 -14.76 -6.48 13.04
N VAL A 243 -14.96 -7.00 11.82
CA VAL A 243 -16.22 -7.62 11.38
C VAL A 243 -16.26 -9.12 11.66
N ALA A 244 -15.11 -9.79 11.61
CA ALA A 244 -14.94 -11.24 11.82
C ALA A 244 -15.15 -11.69 13.26
#